data_d6347a34e7e95d7ee37a98416a2840d4
#
_entry.id   d6347a34e7e95d7ee37a98416a2840d4
#
_cell.length_a   1.000
_cell.length_b   1.000
_cell.length_c   1.000
_cell.angle_alpha   90.00
_cell.angle_beta   90.00
_cell.angle_gamma   90.00
#
_symmetry.space_group_name_H-M   'P 1'
#
loop_
_entity.id
_entity.type
_entity.pdbx_description
1 polymer ?
#
loop_
_entity_poly.entity_id
_entity_poly.type
_entity_poly.pdbx_seq_one_letter_code
_entity_poly.pdbx_strand_id
1 'polypeptide(L)'
;MGDNNTAIAPERRAELLEIIRNFRLMDDTFMSKVFEDKECSELLLRVILGRDDLTVVRVVSQFELKNLQGRSARLDIYAVDNKGKQYDIEVQRSDEGGNPKRARYNSSLLDTNSLLPGEKCDNLPESYVIFITEHDVLNGGKPLYTINRTISELGNAIFTDESHIIYVNGEARTETALGELMQDFFCNDPDKMHYKVLSRRAGYFKEDKEGVDTMCKLMEDYAEKRAKEAAREAARDSSINFAVELWNDGMRDMEKIAKLTKLPLDEVKKLFKGKSA
;
A
#
# COMPACT_ATOMS: atom_id res chain seq x y z
N MET A 1 15.90 25.87 10.19
CA MET A 1 15.46 25.04 9.05
C MET A 1 14.27 25.77 8.48
N GLY A 2 14.44 26.38 7.30
CA GLY A 2 13.45 27.30 6.75
C GLY A 2 12.25 26.52 6.22
N ASP A 3 11.07 26.86 6.72
CA ASP A 3 9.79 26.49 6.10
C ASP A 3 9.70 27.18 4.74
N ASN A 4 10.08 26.46 3.69
CA ASN A 4 9.75 26.85 2.32
C ASN A 4 8.24 26.59 2.11
N ASN A 5 7.41 27.42 2.72
CA ASN A 5 5.98 27.47 2.45
C ASN A 5 5.78 28.26 1.15
N THR A 6 6.22 27.72 0.03
CA THR A 6 5.96 28.33 -1.29
C THR A 6 4.47 28.13 -1.55
N ALA A 7 3.72 29.21 -1.52
CA ALA A 7 2.28 29.17 -1.83
C ALA A 7 2.08 28.56 -3.23
N ILE A 8 1.17 27.60 -3.33
CA ILE A 8 0.81 26.96 -4.61
C ILE A 8 0.22 28.03 -5.53
N ALA A 9 0.71 28.10 -6.78
CA ALA A 9 0.21 29.07 -7.77
C ALA A 9 -1.31 28.88 -7.98
N PRO A 10 -2.07 29.98 -8.18
CA PRO A 10 -3.54 29.91 -8.30
C PRO A 10 -4.05 28.94 -9.36
N GLU A 11 -3.41 28.92 -10.53
CA GLU A 11 -3.77 28.02 -11.64
C GLU A 11 -3.54 26.56 -11.23
N ARG A 12 -2.40 26.27 -10.62
CA ARG A 12 -2.05 24.93 -10.12
C ARG A 12 -3.00 24.48 -9.03
N ARG A 13 -3.39 25.41 -8.13
CA ARG A 13 -4.38 25.13 -7.10
C ARG A 13 -5.74 24.76 -7.70
N ALA A 14 -6.17 25.44 -8.76
CA ALA A 14 -7.43 25.13 -9.44
C ALA A 14 -7.43 23.71 -10.04
N GLU A 15 -6.33 23.30 -10.68
CA GLU A 15 -6.14 21.94 -11.18
C GLU A 15 -6.21 20.89 -10.05
N LEU A 16 -5.52 21.15 -8.93
CA LEU A 16 -5.53 20.24 -7.77
C LEU A 16 -6.93 20.10 -7.18
N LEU A 17 -7.69 21.19 -7.08
CA LEU A 17 -9.07 21.17 -6.59
C LEU A 17 -9.98 20.30 -7.47
N GLU A 18 -9.81 20.33 -8.78
CA GLU A 18 -10.57 19.48 -9.69
C GLU A 18 -10.23 18.01 -9.49
N ILE A 19 -8.95 17.68 -9.33
CA ILE A 19 -8.50 16.32 -9.05
C ILE A 19 -9.05 15.84 -7.70
N ILE A 20 -8.96 16.65 -6.63
CA ILE A 20 -9.43 16.32 -5.29
C ILE A 20 -10.94 16.03 -5.29
N ARG A 21 -11.74 16.80 -6.02
CA ARG A 21 -13.19 16.56 -6.15
C ARG A 21 -13.50 15.20 -6.74
N ASN A 22 -12.67 14.71 -7.65
CA ASN A 22 -12.85 13.43 -8.33
C ASN A 22 -12.25 12.24 -7.58
N PHE A 23 -11.50 12.44 -6.49
CA PHE A 23 -10.95 11.35 -5.72
C PHE A 23 -12.03 10.42 -5.15
N ARG A 24 -11.71 9.14 -5.15
CA ARG A 24 -12.48 8.04 -4.55
C ARG A 24 -11.63 7.40 -3.45
N LEU A 25 -12.25 6.65 -2.55
CA LEU A 25 -11.49 5.87 -1.54
C LEU A 25 -10.61 4.78 -2.16
N MET A 26 -10.79 4.47 -3.44
CA MET A 26 -9.88 3.62 -4.22
C MET A 26 -8.57 4.32 -4.62
N ASP A 27 -8.45 5.63 -4.47
CA ASP A 27 -7.25 6.38 -4.86
C ASP A 27 -6.28 6.50 -3.69
N ASP A 28 -5.07 5.94 -3.81
CA ASP A 28 -4.06 5.75 -2.74
C ASP A 28 -3.87 6.98 -1.84
N THR A 29 -3.68 8.15 -2.46
CA THR A 29 -3.41 9.39 -1.73
C THR A 29 -4.60 9.82 -0.88
N PHE A 30 -5.81 9.69 -1.41
CA PHE A 30 -7.04 10.05 -0.71
C PHE A 30 -7.38 9.03 0.36
N MET A 31 -7.32 7.75 0.01
CA MET A 31 -7.55 6.62 0.90
C MET A 31 -6.65 6.71 2.14
N SER A 32 -5.34 6.92 1.95
CA SER A 32 -4.40 7.02 3.07
C SER A 32 -4.78 8.12 4.06
N LYS A 33 -5.30 9.27 3.58
CA LYS A 33 -5.74 10.38 4.43
C LYS A 33 -7.08 10.15 5.13
N VAL A 34 -8.02 9.51 4.46
CA VAL A 34 -9.31 9.18 5.07
C VAL A 34 -9.12 8.15 6.17
N PHE A 35 -8.38 7.08 5.92
CA PHE A 35 -8.19 5.98 6.86
C PHE A 35 -7.05 6.18 7.88
N GLU A 36 -6.35 7.30 7.90
CA GLU A 36 -5.59 7.75 9.08
C GLU A 36 -6.50 8.02 10.29
N ASP A 37 -7.77 8.27 10.04
CA ASP A 37 -8.78 8.41 11.08
C ASP A 37 -9.17 7.04 11.65
N LYS A 38 -9.15 6.94 12.99
CA LYS A 38 -9.45 5.69 13.69
C LYS A 38 -10.88 5.22 13.47
N GLU A 39 -11.86 6.14 13.47
CA GLU A 39 -13.27 5.79 13.29
C GLU A 39 -13.51 5.23 11.88
N CYS A 40 -12.84 5.80 10.86
CA CYS A 40 -12.91 5.30 9.50
C CYS A 40 -12.31 3.90 9.36
N SER A 41 -11.11 3.67 9.93
CA SER A 41 -10.45 2.37 9.91
C SER A 41 -11.18 1.32 10.73
N GLU A 42 -11.77 1.71 11.88
CA GLU A 42 -12.59 0.84 12.70
C GLU A 42 -13.86 0.39 11.98
N LEU A 43 -14.56 1.33 11.33
CA LEU A 43 -15.72 1.02 10.50
C LEU A 43 -15.35 0.02 9.39
N LEU A 44 -14.28 0.29 8.67
CA LEU A 44 -13.78 -0.56 7.59
C LEU A 44 -13.56 -2.00 8.08
N LEU A 45 -12.82 -2.17 9.17
CA LEU A 45 -12.51 -3.47 9.74
C LEU A 45 -13.75 -4.17 10.29
N ARG A 46 -14.67 -3.44 10.94
CA ARG A 46 -15.93 -4.00 11.42
C ARG A 46 -16.77 -4.57 10.30
N VAL A 47 -16.92 -3.84 9.21
CA VAL A 47 -17.72 -4.27 8.06
C VAL A 47 -17.08 -5.46 7.35
N ILE A 48 -15.77 -5.43 7.09
CA ILE A 48 -15.08 -6.52 6.39
C ILE A 48 -15.08 -7.82 7.22
N LEU A 49 -14.85 -7.71 8.53
CA LEU A 49 -14.71 -8.87 9.41
C LEU A 49 -16.04 -9.31 10.04
N GLY A 50 -17.13 -8.55 9.87
CA GLY A 50 -18.41 -8.80 10.53
C GLY A 50 -18.31 -8.73 12.06
N ARG A 51 -17.52 -7.79 12.62
CA ARG A 51 -17.18 -7.71 14.05
C ARG A 51 -17.48 -6.33 14.62
N ASP A 52 -18.65 -6.16 15.18
CA ASP A 52 -19.07 -4.89 15.81
C ASP A 52 -18.29 -4.56 17.10
N ASP A 53 -17.69 -5.57 17.75
CA ASP A 53 -16.90 -5.44 18.98
C ASP A 53 -15.47 -4.93 18.76
N LEU A 54 -15.01 -4.82 17.49
CA LEU A 54 -13.65 -4.41 17.16
C LEU A 54 -13.47 -2.93 17.46
N THR A 55 -12.41 -2.60 18.19
CA THR A 55 -12.03 -1.22 18.49
C THR A 55 -10.57 -1.00 18.11
N VAL A 56 -10.34 -0.06 17.21
CA VAL A 56 -8.98 0.30 16.75
C VAL A 56 -8.32 1.24 17.76
N VAL A 57 -7.12 0.88 18.21
CA VAL A 57 -6.33 1.69 19.15
C VAL A 57 -5.22 2.47 18.45
N ARG A 58 -4.69 1.95 17.34
CA ARG A 58 -3.62 2.57 16.57
C ARG A 58 -3.87 2.40 15.08
N VAL A 59 -3.64 3.49 14.33
CA VAL A 59 -3.60 3.49 12.85
C VAL A 59 -2.36 4.25 12.39
N VAL A 60 -1.72 3.73 11.35
CA VAL A 60 -0.61 4.41 10.66
C VAL A 60 -0.76 4.16 9.17
N SER A 61 -0.88 5.23 8.39
CA SER A 61 -0.83 5.14 6.93
C SER A 61 0.60 5.06 6.41
N GLN A 62 0.79 4.43 5.27
CA GLN A 62 2.09 4.30 4.60
C GLN A 62 3.18 3.74 5.54
N PHE A 63 2.81 2.73 6.33
CA PHE A 63 3.67 2.13 7.34
C PHE A 63 4.77 1.27 6.71
N GLU A 64 6.03 1.58 6.99
CA GLU A 64 7.17 0.84 6.45
C GLU A 64 7.55 -0.35 7.32
N LEU A 65 7.44 -1.56 6.78
CA LEU A 65 7.99 -2.78 7.34
C LEU A 65 9.37 -3.05 6.75
N LYS A 66 10.39 -2.95 7.59
CA LYS A 66 11.79 -3.11 7.15
C LYS A 66 12.15 -4.58 7.01
N ASN A 67 12.82 -4.89 5.91
CA ASN A 67 13.54 -6.15 5.75
C ASN A 67 15.03 -5.84 5.57
N LEU A 68 15.83 -6.16 6.58
CA LEU A 68 17.27 -5.88 6.59
C LEU A 68 18.06 -6.68 5.54
N GLN A 69 17.51 -7.80 5.07
CA GLN A 69 18.17 -8.71 4.12
C GLN A 69 17.54 -8.72 2.73
N GLY A 70 16.43 -8.02 2.54
CA GLY A 70 15.67 -8.08 1.29
C GLY A 70 14.79 -6.86 1.05
N ARG A 71 13.71 -7.08 0.30
CA ARG A 71 12.76 -6.04 -0.05
C ARG A 71 11.89 -5.67 1.15
N SER A 72 11.94 -4.42 1.62
CA SER A 72 10.95 -3.87 2.56
C SER A 72 9.56 -3.76 1.91
N ALA A 73 8.51 -3.75 2.70
CA ALA A 73 7.16 -3.41 2.25
C ALA A 73 6.71 -2.10 2.89
N ARG A 74 5.85 -1.38 2.18
CA ARG A 74 5.13 -0.23 2.71
C ARG A 74 3.66 -0.56 2.62
N LEU A 75 3.04 -0.69 3.79
CA LEU A 75 1.63 -0.98 3.94
C LEU A 75 0.83 0.30 3.73
N ASP A 76 -0.29 0.20 3.02
CA ASP A 76 -1.13 1.37 2.79
C ASP A 76 -1.73 1.85 4.11
N ILE A 77 -2.30 0.95 4.92
CA ILE A 77 -2.78 1.21 6.27
C ILE A 77 -2.38 0.07 7.18
N TYR A 78 -1.73 0.39 8.28
CA TYR A 78 -1.48 -0.53 9.38
C TYR A 78 -2.35 -0.14 10.58
N ALA A 79 -3.11 -1.08 11.12
CA ALA A 79 -3.94 -0.87 12.30
C ALA A 79 -3.69 -1.93 13.37
N VAL A 80 -3.95 -1.56 14.63
CA VAL A 80 -3.94 -2.47 15.78
C VAL A 80 -5.21 -2.27 16.58
N ASP A 81 -5.86 -3.36 16.98
CA ASP A 81 -7.06 -3.31 17.81
C ASP A 81 -6.74 -3.38 19.32
N ASN A 82 -7.77 -3.25 20.15
CA ASN A 82 -7.67 -3.30 21.61
C ASN A 82 -7.30 -4.69 22.17
N LYS A 83 -7.25 -5.73 21.32
CA LYS A 83 -6.80 -7.08 21.67
C LYS A 83 -5.38 -7.35 21.17
N GLY A 84 -4.72 -6.34 20.58
CA GLY A 84 -3.37 -6.42 20.03
C GLY A 84 -3.28 -7.08 18.65
N LYS A 85 -4.40 -7.42 18.02
CA LYS A 85 -4.41 -7.96 16.66
C LYS A 85 -3.95 -6.92 15.66
N GLN A 86 -3.23 -7.36 14.64
CA GLN A 86 -2.63 -6.51 13.63
C GLN A 86 -3.33 -6.64 12.28
N TYR A 87 -3.50 -5.51 11.61
CA TYR A 87 -4.18 -5.43 10.33
C TYR A 87 -3.33 -4.66 9.32
N ASP A 88 -3.04 -5.31 8.19
CA ASP A 88 -2.51 -4.70 6.98
C ASP A 88 -3.67 -4.54 5.98
N ILE A 89 -4.01 -3.33 5.60
CA ILE A 89 -5.08 -3.04 4.65
C ILE A 89 -4.46 -2.40 3.41
N GLU A 90 -4.58 -3.09 2.29
CA GLU A 90 -4.06 -2.71 0.98
C GLU A 90 -5.20 -2.43 0.02
N VAL A 91 -5.21 -1.27 -0.63
CA VAL A 91 -6.20 -0.91 -1.65
C VAL A 91 -5.53 -0.93 -3.02
N GLN A 92 -6.02 -1.79 -3.92
CA GLN A 92 -5.36 -2.06 -5.19
C GLN A 92 -6.29 -1.84 -6.37
N ARG A 93 -5.94 -0.89 -7.23
CA ARG A 93 -6.64 -0.61 -8.49
C ARG A 93 -6.18 -1.49 -9.65
N SER A 94 -4.95 -1.98 -9.58
CA SER A 94 -4.36 -2.89 -10.58
C SER A 94 -4.47 -4.33 -10.10
N ASP A 95 -4.85 -5.23 -11.00
CA ASP A 95 -4.93 -6.68 -10.70
C ASP A 95 -3.59 -7.27 -10.27
N GLU A 96 -2.48 -6.74 -10.81
CA GLU A 96 -1.13 -7.14 -10.40
C GLU A 96 -0.84 -6.82 -8.93
N GLY A 97 -1.48 -5.78 -8.38
CA GLY A 97 -1.35 -5.39 -6.99
C GLY A 97 -1.92 -6.42 -6.01
N GLY A 98 -2.99 -7.12 -6.39
CA GLY A 98 -3.66 -8.16 -5.60
C GLY A 98 -3.00 -9.55 -5.66
N ASN A 99 -1.73 -9.68 -6.05
CA ASN A 99 -1.05 -10.97 -6.21
C ASN A 99 -0.96 -11.76 -4.88
N PRO A 100 -1.38 -13.06 -4.83
CA PRO A 100 -1.34 -13.89 -3.62
C PRO A 100 0.05 -14.02 -2.99
N LYS A 101 1.11 -13.98 -3.79
CA LYS A 101 2.49 -14.00 -3.26
C LYS A 101 2.83 -12.71 -2.51
N ARG A 102 2.27 -11.57 -2.93
CA ARG A 102 2.42 -10.29 -2.21
C ARG A 102 1.71 -10.34 -0.86
N ALA A 103 0.48 -10.86 -0.81
CA ALA A 103 -0.25 -11.04 0.45
C ALA A 103 0.53 -11.92 1.44
N ARG A 104 1.06 -13.06 0.97
CA ARG A 104 1.92 -13.92 1.78
C ARG A 104 3.19 -13.20 2.25
N TYR A 105 3.81 -12.38 1.40
CA TYR A 105 5.01 -11.63 1.73
C TYR A 105 4.74 -10.58 2.80
N ASN A 106 3.65 -9.81 2.67
CA ASN A 106 3.23 -8.84 3.67
C ASN A 106 2.96 -9.51 5.02
N SER A 107 2.24 -10.66 5.04
CA SER A 107 2.02 -11.46 6.25
C SER A 107 3.34 -11.85 6.93
N SER A 108 4.32 -12.36 6.16
CA SER A 108 5.62 -12.74 6.70
C SER A 108 6.41 -11.54 7.27
N LEU A 109 6.26 -10.36 6.66
CA LEU A 109 6.90 -9.14 7.16
C LEU A 109 6.23 -8.61 8.43
N LEU A 110 4.89 -8.71 8.56
CA LEU A 110 4.19 -8.41 9.81
C LEU A 110 4.76 -9.27 10.94
N ASP A 111 4.83 -10.59 10.77
CA ASP A 111 5.35 -11.51 11.75
C ASP A 111 6.80 -11.19 12.13
N THR A 112 7.66 -10.96 11.13
CA THR A 112 9.08 -10.67 11.35
C THR A 112 9.32 -9.36 12.11
N ASN A 113 8.42 -8.38 11.97
CA ASN A 113 8.52 -7.08 12.65
C ASN A 113 7.72 -7.04 13.98
N SER A 114 7.03 -8.13 14.36
CA SER A 114 6.20 -8.19 15.55
C SER A 114 6.94 -8.74 16.78
N LEU A 115 7.97 -9.56 16.57
CA LEU A 115 8.76 -10.14 17.67
C LEU A 115 10.09 -9.42 17.84
N LEU A 116 10.47 -9.20 19.10
CA LEU A 116 11.80 -8.75 19.47
C LEU A 116 12.78 -9.96 19.60
N PRO A 117 14.08 -9.71 19.46
CA PRO A 117 15.08 -10.77 19.66
C PRO A 117 14.93 -11.48 21.02
N GLY A 118 14.76 -12.80 20.97
CA GLY A 118 14.60 -13.63 22.17
C GLY A 118 13.15 -13.88 22.61
N GLU A 119 12.17 -13.24 21.99
CA GLU A 119 10.76 -13.56 22.24
C GLU A 119 10.34 -14.89 21.61
N LYS A 120 9.36 -15.55 22.24
CA LYS A 120 8.81 -16.82 21.75
C LYS A 120 7.84 -16.57 20.62
N CYS A 121 7.76 -17.51 19.66
CA CYS A 121 6.79 -17.46 18.57
C CYS A 121 5.33 -17.46 19.05
N ASP A 122 5.05 -18.01 20.22
CA ASP A 122 3.72 -17.98 20.85
C ASP A 122 3.22 -16.56 21.17
N ASN A 123 4.11 -15.57 21.14
CA ASN A 123 3.78 -14.15 21.33
C ASN A 123 3.45 -13.43 20.01
N LEU A 124 3.47 -14.13 18.86
CA LEU A 124 3.01 -13.53 17.61
C LEU A 124 1.54 -13.10 17.75
N PRO A 125 1.20 -11.85 17.40
CA PRO A 125 -0.18 -11.43 17.41
C PRO A 125 -0.95 -12.06 16.26
N GLU A 126 -2.24 -12.31 16.45
CA GLU A 126 -3.14 -12.64 15.36
C GLU A 126 -3.10 -11.51 14.30
N SER A 127 -2.89 -11.88 13.04
CA SER A 127 -2.64 -10.93 11.96
C SER A 127 -3.57 -11.13 10.77
N TYR A 128 -3.94 -10.01 10.14
CA TYR A 128 -4.81 -9.96 8.98
C TYR A 128 -4.15 -9.14 7.88
N VAL A 129 -4.03 -9.73 6.69
CA VAL A 129 -3.64 -9.02 5.48
C VAL A 129 -4.87 -8.92 4.59
N ILE A 130 -5.38 -7.71 4.40
CA ILE A 130 -6.65 -7.43 3.73
C ILE A 130 -6.38 -6.68 2.44
N PHE A 131 -6.70 -7.29 1.30
CA PHE A 131 -6.65 -6.64 0.00
C PHE A 131 -8.05 -6.23 -0.43
N ILE A 132 -8.26 -4.94 -0.66
CA ILE A 132 -9.45 -4.40 -1.30
C ILE A 132 -9.08 -4.13 -2.75
N THR A 133 -9.63 -4.90 -3.67
CA THR A 133 -9.27 -4.85 -5.10
C THR A 133 -10.38 -4.24 -5.93
N GLU A 134 -10.03 -3.44 -6.94
CA GLU A 134 -11.02 -2.82 -7.85
C GLU A 134 -11.81 -3.89 -8.59
N HIS A 135 -11.14 -4.98 -9.01
CA HIS A 135 -11.73 -6.12 -9.72
C HIS A 135 -11.61 -7.42 -8.91
N ASP A 136 -12.40 -8.43 -9.28
CA ASP A 136 -12.33 -9.77 -8.69
C ASP A 136 -11.08 -10.54 -9.13
N VAL A 137 -9.94 -10.32 -8.48
CA VAL A 137 -8.65 -10.94 -8.81
C VAL A 137 -8.63 -12.46 -8.62
N LEU A 138 -9.60 -13.04 -7.89
CA LEU A 138 -9.73 -14.49 -7.70
C LEU A 138 -10.77 -15.13 -8.62
N ASN A 139 -11.52 -14.34 -9.38
CA ASN A 139 -12.48 -14.77 -10.40
C ASN A 139 -13.56 -15.75 -9.87
N GLY A 140 -13.91 -15.68 -8.59
CA GLY A 140 -14.91 -16.55 -7.97
C GLY A 140 -16.30 -15.92 -7.84
N GLY A 141 -16.46 -14.65 -8.22
CA GLY A 141 -17.73 -13.90 -8.15
C GLY A 141 -18.24 -13.67 -6.72
N LYS A 142 -17.37 -13.77 -5.71
CA LYS A 142 -17.77 -13.56 -4.31
C LYS A 142 -17.40 -12.15 -3.85
N PRO A 143 -18.17 -11.55 -2.95
CA PRO A 143 -17.86 -10.22 -2.39
C PRO A 143 -16.62 -10.24 -1.49
N LEU A 144 -16.31 -11.38 -0.88
CA LEU A 144 -15.19 -11.56 0.03
C LEU A 144 -14.66 -12.99 -0.05
N TYR A 145 -13.35 -13.13 0.03
CA TYR A 145 -12.63 -14.40 0.11
C TYR A 145 -11.77 -14.41 1.36
N THR A 146 -11.95 -15.44 2.18
CA THR A 146 -11.09 -15.69 3.35
C THR A 146 -10.16 -16.85 3.03
N ILE A 147 -8.86 -16.61 3.13
CA ILE A 147 -7.82 -17.61 2.86
C ILE A 147 -7.23 -18.05 4.21
N ASN A 148 -7.41 -19.33 4.52
CA ASN A 148 -6.85 -19.97 5.70
C ASN A 148 -5.95 -21.13 5.29
N ARG A 149 -4.96 -21.45 6.12
CA ARG A 149 -4.19 -22.69 5.98
C ARG A 149 -5.00 -23.83 6.55
N THR A 150 -4.89 -25.02 5.93
CA THR A 150 -5.63 -26.22 6.34
C THR A 150 -4.70 -27.43 6.45
N ILE A 151 -5.10 -28.41 7.24
CA ILE A 151 -4.42 -29.69 7.40
C ILE A 151 -5.16 -30.73 6.56
N SER A 152 -4.57 -31.12 5.42
CA SER A 152 -5.20 -32.03 4.45
C SER A 152 -5.58 -33.38 5.07
N GLU A 153 -4.70 -33.95 5.91
CA GLU A 153 -4.85 -35.27 6.56
C GLU A 153 -5.96 -35.27 7.63
N LEU A 154 -6.39 -34.10 8.08
CA LEU A 154 -7.49 -33.90 9.04
C LEU A 154 -8.76 -33.38 8.37
N GLY A 155 -9.01 -33.77 7.13
CA GLY A 155 -10.20 -33.37 6.39
C GLY A 155 -10.28 -31.86 6.10
N ASN A 156 -9.14 -31.23 5.87
CA ASN A 156 -8.99 -29.79 5.69
C ASN A 156 -9.39 -28.95 6.92
N ALA A 157 -9.20 -29.49 8.12
CA ALA A 157 -9.35 -28.71 9.35
C ALA A 157 -8.44 -27.47 9.30
N ILE A 158 -8.92 -26.34 9.82
CA ILE A 158 -8.15 -25.08 9.84
C ILE A 158 -6.90 -25.28 10.71
N PHE A 159 -5.75 -24.87 10.15
CA PHE A 159 -4.50 -24.76 10.91
C PHE A 159 -4.53 -23.44 11.68
N THR A 160 -4.61 -23.54 13.02
CA THR A 160 -4.84 -22.40 13.93
C THR A 160 -3.56 -21.61 14.19
N ASP A 161 -2.98 -21.05 13.15
CA ASP A 161 -1.77 -20.22 13.21
C ASP A 161 -2.05 -18.72 13.33
N GLU A 162 -3.35 -18.35 13.42
CA GLU A 162 -3.81 -16.99 13.65
C GLU A 162 -3.33 -15.96 12.59
N SER A 163 -2.99 -16.45 11.40
CA SER A 163 -2.59 -15.62 10.26
C SER A 163 -3.60 -15.73 9.14
N HIS A 164 -4.23 -14.60 8.78
CA HIS A 164 -5.35 -14.54 7.87
C HIS A 164 -5.06 -13.66 6.67
N ILE A 165 -5.51 -14.09 5.49
CA ILE A 165 -5.50 -13.25 4.29
C ILE A 165 -6.95 -13.11 3.79
N ILE A 166 -7.37 -11.89 3.52
CA ILE A 166 -8.72 -11.56 3.05
C ILE A 166 -8.62 -10.78 1.75
N TYR A 167 -9.43 -11.17 0.77
CA TYR A 167 -9.66 -10.38 -0.44
C TYR A 167 -11.08 -9.87 -0.45
N VAL A 168 -11.24 -8.56 -0.63
CA VAL A 168 -12.53 -7.89 -0.83
C VAL A 168 -12.64 -7.48 -2.28
N ASN A 169 -13.68 -7.97 -2.94
CA ASN A 169 -13.98 -7.70 -4.33
C ASN A 169 -14.77 -6.39 -4.46
N GLY A 170 -14.17 -5.33 -5.00
CA GLY A 170 -14.79 -4.03 -5.20
C GLY A 170 -15.92 -4.01 -6.24
N GLU A 171 -16.04 -5.03 -7.09
CA GLU A 171 -17.17 -5.15 -8.03
C GLU A 171 -18.47 -5.59 -7.34
N ALA A 172 -18.39 -6.20 -6.16
CA ALA A 172 -19.54 -6.69 -5.41
C ALA A 172 -20.26 -5.58 -4.64
N ARG A 173 -20.94 -4.68 -5.36
CA ARG A 173 -21.66 -3.52 -4.83
C ARG A 173 -23.15 -3.84 -4.61
N THR A 174 -23.41 -4.72 -3.66
CA THR A 174 -24.76 -5.20 -3.31
C THR A 174 -25.37 -4.34 -2.18
N GLU A 175 -26.65 -4.62 -1.82
CA GLU A 175 -27.35 -3.98 -0.69
C GLU A 175 -27.00 -4.63 0.67
N THR A 176 -25.76 -5.05 0.83
CA THR A 176 -25.22 -5.57 2.09
C THR A 176 -24.25 -4.54 2.67
N ALA A 177 -23.97 -4.60 3.98
CA ALA A 177 -23.01 -3.70 4.62
C ALA A 177 -21.67 -3.63 3.88
N LEU A 178 -21.13 -4.77 3.43
CA LEU A 178 -19.91 -4.81 2.63
C LEU A 178 -20.11 -4.21 1.23
N GLY A 179 -21.25 -4.50 0.60
CA GLY A 179 -21.56 -3.94 -0.74
C GLY A 179 -21.75 -2.42 -0.70
N GLU A 180 -22.44 -1.89 0.33
CA GLU A 180 -22.55 -0.45 0.56
C GLU A 180 -21.19 0.21 0.82
N LEU A 181 -20.31 -0.47 1.59
CA LEU A 181 -18.93 -0.02 1.77
C LEU A 181 -18.18 0.05 0.44
N MET A 182 -18.32 -0.97 -0.42
CA MET A 182 -17.70 -0.93 -1.75
C MET A 182 -18.33 0.14 -2.65
N GLN A 183 -19.62 0.45 -2.53
CA GLN A 183 -20.20 1.59 -3.22
C GLN A 183 -19.55 2.90 -2.77
N ASP A 184 -19.31 3.09 -1.48
CA ASP A 184 -18.62 4.26 -0.94
C ASP A 184 -17.16 4.34 -1.43
N PHE A 185 -16.47 3.22 -1.58
CA PHE A 185 -15.11 3.19 -2.12
C PHE A 185 -15.02 3.74 -3.55
N PHE A 186 -16.08 3.61 -4.33
CA PHE A 186 -16.15 4.13 -5.70
C PHE A 186 -16.89 5.46 -5.83
N CYS A 187 -17.47 5.95 -4.74
CA CYS A 187 -18.17 7.22 -4.71
C CYS A 187 -17.19 8.40 -4.59
N ASN A 188 -17.34 9.38 -5.47
CA ASN A 188 -16.57 10.63 -5.39
C ASN A 188 -17.33 11.78 -4.73
N ASP A 189 -18.62 11.58 -4.41
CA ASP A 189 -19.50 12.58 -3.81
C ASP A 189 -19.78 12.21 -2.34
N PRO A 190 -19.23 12.94 -1.35
CA PRO A 190 -19.41 12.62 0.06
C PRO A 190 -20.88 12.53 0.50
N ASP A 191 -21.75 13.37 -0.08
CA ASP A 191 -23.16 13.41 0.27
C ASP A 191 -23.93 12.16 -0.15
N LYS A 192 -23.39 11.38 -1.08
CA LYS A 192 -23.97 10.13 -1.58
C LYS A 192 -23.41 8.88 -0.92
N MET A 193 -22.47 9.01 0.00
CA MET A 193 -21.90 7.88 0.73
C MET A 193 -22.88 7.32 1.76
N HIS A 194 -22.94 6.00 1.91
CA HIS A 194 -23.79 5.28 2.84
C HIS A 194 -23.33 5.46 4.30
N TYR A 195 -22.01 5.40 4.51
CA TYR A 195 -21.43 5.49 5.86
C TYR A 195 -21.09 6.94 6.21
N LYS A 196 -21.85 7.51 7.15
CA LYS A 196 -21.67 8.90 7.61
C LYS A 196 -20.24 9.23 8.10
N VAL A 197 -19.55 8.25 8.67
CA VAL A 197 -18.16 8.42 9.12
C VAL A 197 -17.26 8.70 7.93
N LEU A 198 -17.38 7.92 6.84
CA LEU A 198 -16.62 8.10 5.61
C LEU A 198 -17.04 9.38 4.87
N SER A 199 -18.37 9.64 4.76
CA SER A 199 -18.92 10.86 4.18
C SER A 199 -18.34 12.12 4.84
N ARG A 200 -18.38 12.21 6.18
CA ARG A 200 -17.84 13.34 6.94
C ARG A 200 -16.34 13.53 6.69
N ARG A 201 -15.56 12.44 6.70
CA ARG A 201 -14.11 12.50 6.53
C ARG A 201 -13.72 12.84 5.09
N ALA A 202 -14.42 12.27 4.11
CA ALA A 202 -14.23 12.58 2.69
C ALA A 202 -14.62 14.05 2.39
N GLY A 203 -15.75 14.51 2.94
CA GLY A 203 -16.20 15.90 2.83
C GLY A 203 -15.18 16.89 3.41
N TYR A 204 -14.62 16.61 4.57
CA TYR A 204 -13.55 17.44 5.14
C TYR A 204 -12.39 17.67 4.15
N PHE A 205 -11.92 16.63 3.49
CA PHE A 205 -10.80 16.76 2.54
C PHE A 205 -11.17 17.37 1.19
N LYS A 206 -12.46 17.35 0.82
CA LYS A 206 -12.94 17.88 -0.48
C LYS A 206 -13.53 19.28 -0.41
N GLU A 207 -14.06 19.70 0.73
CA GLU A 207 -14.89 20.87 0.89
C GLU A 207 -14.38 21.85 1.95
N ASP A 208 -13.83 21.33 3.06
CA ASP A 208 -13.29 22.17 4.12
C ASP A 208 -11.96 22.75 3.72
N LYS A 209 -11.77 24.05 4.01
CA LYS A 209 -10.56 24.79 3.59
C LYS A 209 -9.27 24.13 4.08
N GLU A 210 -9.21 23.72 5.34
CA GLU A 210 -8.03 23.14 5.94
C GLU A 210 -7.75 21.74 5.38
N GLY A 211 -8.80 20.93 5.20
CA GLY A 211 -8.70 19.61 4.58
C GLY A 211 -8.23 19.69 3.12
N VAL A 212 -8.79 20.61 2.35
CA VAL A 212 -8.40 20.86 0.96
C VAL A 212 -6.94 21.34 0.88
N ASP A 213 -6.52 22.28 1.74
CA ASP A 213 -5.13 22.75 1.77
C ASP A 213 -4.16 21.62 2.11
N THR A 214 -4.55 20.75 3.03
CA THR A 214 -3.78 19.53 3.38
C THR A 214 -3.64 18.61 2.18
N MET A 215 -4.72 18.36 1.42
CA MET A 215 -4.68 17.51 0.24
C MET A 215 -3.86 18.12 -0.89
N CYS A 216 -4.00 19.43 -1.15
CA CYS A 216 -3.19 20.11 -2.15
C CYS A 216 -1.70 19.98 -1.86
N LYS A 217 -1.28 20.21 -0.62
CA LYS A 217 0.12 20.06 -0.19
C LYS A 217 0.61 18.62 -0.36
N LEU A 218 -0.19 17.65 0.07
CA LEU A 218 0.16 16.24 -0.05
C LEU A 218 0.37 15.82 -1.51
N MET A 219 -0.49 16.30 -2.42
CA MET A 219 -0.37 16.01 -3.85
C MET A 219 0.88 16.62 -4.46
N GLU A 220 1.24 17.84 -4.09
CA GLU A 220 2.49 18.47 -4.53
C GLU A 220 3.72 17.71 -4.02
N ASP A 221 3.75 17.36 -2.73
CA ASP A 221 4.83 16.56 -2.13
C ASP A 221 4.96 15.19 -2.82
N TYR A 222 3.84 14.56 -3.15
CA TYR A 222 3.81 13.29 -3.88
C TYR A 222 4.31 13.44 -5.32
N ALA A 223 3.87 14.49 -6.03
CA ALA A 223 4.33 14.78 -7.39
C ALA A 223 5.85 15.04 -7.42
N GLU A 224 6.36 15.83 -6.48
CA GLU A 224 7.79 16.12 -6.36
C GLU A 224 8.60 14.84 -6.07
N LYS A 225 8.11 13.99 -5.16
CA LYS A 225 8.75 12.71 -4.85
C LYS A 225 8.80 11.79 -6.06
N ARG A 226 7.69 11.66 -6.78
CA ARG A 226 7.60 10.85 -8.01
C ARG A 226 8.53 11.36 -9.10
N ALA A 227 8.59 12.68 -9.28
CA ALA A 227 9.51 13.29 -10.24
C ALA A 227 10.98 13.01 -9.90
N LYS A 228 11.35 13.09 -8.61
CA LYS A 228 12.70 12.74 -8.14
C LYS A 228 13.02 11.26 -8.32
N GLU A 229 12.07 10.37 -8.04
CA GLU A 229 12.24 8.93 -8.24
C GLU A 229 12.40 8.60 -9.74
N ALA A 230 11.53 9.13 -10.60
CA ALA A 230 11.62 8.96 -12.05
C ALA A 230 12.95 9.48 -12.63
N ALA A 231 13.42 10.65 -12.17
CA ALA A 231 14.69 11.20 -12.58
C ALA A 231 15.88 10.32 -12.14
N ARG A 232 15.81 9.72 -10.94
CA ARG A 232 16.84 8.78 -10.47
C ARG A 232 16.86 7.48 -11.28
N GLU A 233 15.66 6.95 -11.59
CA GLU A 233 15.53 5.73 -12.40
C GLU A 233 16.05 5.97 -13.82
N ALA A 234 15.66 7.05 -14.47
CA ALA A 234 16.16 7.42 -15.79
C ALA A 234 17.68 7.63 -15.81
N ALA A 235 18.24 8.25 -14.78
CA ALA A 235 19.70 8.42 -14.65
C ALA A 235 20.41 7.07 -14.45
N ARG A 236 19.81 6.16 -13.68
CA ARG A 236 20.33 4.80 -13.47
C ARG A 236 20.30 3.99 -14.76
N ASP A 237 19.16 4.01 -15.48
CA ASP A 237 19.03 3.30 -16.76
C ASP A 237 20.03 3.83 -17.80
N SER A 238 20.24 5.13 -17.86
CA SER A 238 21.28 5.74 -18.69
C SER A 238 22.67 5.24 -18.31
N SER A 239 22.98 5.14 -17.02
CA SER A 239 24.25 4.60 -16.53
C SER A 239 24.42 3.11 -16.86
N ILE A 240 23.36 2.31 -16.77
CA ILE A 240 23.36 0.89 -17.16
C ILE A 240 23.61 0.74 -18.68
N ASN A 241 22.90 1.52 -19.50
CA ASN A 241 23.07 1.50 -20.95
C ASN A 241 24.52 1.87 -21.33
N PHE A 242 25.08 2.90 -20.70
CA PHE A 242 26.47 3.29 -20.92
C PHE A 242 27.47 2.20 -20.48
N ALA A 243 27.19 1.49 -19.38
CA ALA A 243 28.00 0.33 -18.98
C ALA A 243 27.99 -0.79 -20.04
N VAL A 244 26.80 -1.05 -20.62
CA VAL A 244 26.64 -2.06 -21.69
C VAL A 244 27.40 -1.63 -22.97
N GLU A 245 27.35 -0.37 -23.35
CA GLU A 245 28.09 0.16 -24.47
C GLU A 245 29.63 -0.02 -24.28
N LEU A 246 30.15 0.40 -23.12
CA LEU A 246 31.56 0.21 -22.78
C LEU A 246 31.98 -1.26 -22.83
N TRP A 247 31.13 -2.16 -22.38
CA TRP A 247 31.39 -3.60 -22.47
C TRP A 247 31.39 -4.10 -23.91
N ASN A 248 30.46 -3.66 -24.75
CA ASN A 248 30.38 -4.01 -26.16
C ASN A 248 31.60 -3.47 -26.95
N ASP A 249 32.13 -2.31 -26.55
CA ASP A 249 33.36 -1.70 -27.10
C ASP A 249 34.65 -2.39 -26.61
N GLY A 250 34.52 -3.48 -25.85
CA GLY A 250 35.68 -4.30 -25.46
C GLY A 250 36.26 -3.97 -24.07
N MET A 251 35.69 -3.01 -23.32
CA MET A 251 36.19 -2.73 -21.97
C MET A 251 35.78 -3.86 -21.02
N ARG A 252 36.77 -4.50 -20.37
CA ARG A 252 36.55 -5.65 -19.45
C ARG A 252 36.89 -5.32 -17.99
N ASP A 253 37.45 -4.14 -17.76
CA ASP A 253 37.78 -3.65 -16.41
C ASP A 253 36.52 -3.16 -15.71
N MET A 254 35.97 -4.00 -14.81
CA MET A 254 34.73 -3.73 -14.05
C MET A 254 34.85 -2.51 -13.13
N GLU A 255 36.03 -2.27 -12.56
CA GLU A 255 36.27 -1.13 -11.68
C GLU A 255 36.23 0.17 -12.48
N LYS A 256 36.87 0.14 -13.68
CA LYS A 256 36.85 1.28 -14.58
C LYS A 256 35.44 1.57 -15.12
N ILE A 257 34.68 0.54 -15.49
CA ILE A 257 33.26 0.70 -15.88
C ILE A 257 32.46 1.31 -14.74
N ALA A 258 32.58 0.79 -13.52
CA ALA A 258 31.86 1.32 -12.33
C ALA A 258 32.19 2.80 -12.10
N LYS A 259 33.46 3.18 -12.23
CA LYS A 259 33.93 4.58 -12.07
C LYS A 259 33.35 5.50 -13.15
N LEU A 260 33.34 5.07 -14.41
CA LEU A 260 32.86 5.87 -15.55
C LEU A 260 31.35 6.05 -15.53
N THR A 261 30.64 4.99 -15.17
CA THR A 261 29.13 4.97 -15.16
C THR A 261 28.52 5.44 -13.85
N LYS A 262 29.33 5.60 -12.79
CA LYS A 262 28.91 5.89 -11.41
C LYS A 262 27.98 4.82 -10.82
N LEU A 263 27.98 3.62 -11.39
CA LEU A 263 27.27 2.46 -10.81
C LEU A 263 28.12 1.81 -9.72
N PRO A 264 27.47 1.22 -8.68
CA PRO A 264 28.18 0.39 -7.72
C PRO A 264 28.89 -0.80 -8.38
N LEU A 265 30.12 -1.10 -7.95
CA LEU A 265 30.91 -2.19 -8.55
C LEU A 265 30.18 -3.54 -8.55
N ASP A 266 29.46 -3.83 -7.46
CA ASP A 266 28.67 -5.07 -7.34
C ASP A 266 27.53 -5.14 -8.36
N GLU A 267 26.95 -4.00 -8.73
CA GLU A 267 25.93 -3.92 -9.77
C GLU A 267 26.53 -4.16 -11.15
N VAL A 268 27.67 -3.56 -11.45
CA VAL A 268 28.42 -3.80 -12.69
C VAL A 268 28.81 -5.28 -12.81
N LYS A 269 29.30 -5.90 -11.73
CA LYS A 269 29.61 -7.34 -11.70
C LYS A 269 28.37 -8.21 -11.96
N LYS A 270 27.19 -7.82 -11.45
CA LYS A 270 25.94 -8.54 -11.72
C LYS A 270 25.48 -8.41 -13.17
N LEU A 271 25.60 -7.23 -13.78
CA LEU A 271 25.22 -6.98 -15.18
C LEU A 271 25.97 -7.88 -16.17
N PHE A 272 27.24 -8.19 -15.86
CA PHE A 272 28.10 -8.96 -16.77
C PHE A 272 28.44 -10.36 -16.24
N LYS A 273 27.80 -10.82 -15.17
CA LYS A 273 27.98 -12.18 -14.63
C LYS A 273 27.50 -13.23 -15.65
N GLY A 274 28.43 -14.07 -16.13
CA GLY A 274 28.17 -15.11 -17.14
C GLY A 274 28.29 -14.67 -18.60
N LYS A 275 28.62 -13.41 -18.88
CA LYS A 275 29.02 -12.96 -20.20
C LYS A 275 30.54 -13.12 -20.32
N SER A 276 30.98 -14.33 -20.69
CA SER A 276 32.38 -14.59 -21.01
C SER A 276 32.85 -13.80 -22.22
N ALA A 277 34.12 -13.44 -22.22
CA ALA A 277 34.81 -12.77 -23.30
C ALA A 277 34.75 -13.55 -24.61
#